data_6655917d33ff669fe90f7a07d06b9f12
#
_entry.id   6655917d33ff669fe90f7a07d06b9f12
#
_cell.length_a   1.000
_cell.length_b   1.000
_cell.length_c   1.000
_cell.angle_alpha   90.00
_cell.angle_beta   90.00
_cell.angle_gamma   90.00
#
_symmetry.space_group_name_H-M   'P 1'
#
loop_
_entity.id
_entity.type
_entity.pdbx_description
1 polymer ?
#
loop_
_entity_poly.entity_id
_entity_poly.type
_entity_poly.pdbx_seq_one_letter_code
_entity_poly.pdbx_strand_id
1 'polypeptide(L)'
;MPMPQMQIKFMKKLFLFFSLIIAFGCTSAQTQTFTPPSAMPQYHILNTDSVYVTPANLKKNKATMIIYFAPDCSHCQHLMYELKPQMTAFKNVQVVMITFVAQLKAIQVFYRDFDLKKYPNFIVGTEYPTYKVQQYYQVHTTPYIALYDKSGKLMKAWEKAPSADELAGEVKKI
;
A
#
# COMPACT_ATOMS: atom_id res chain seq x y z
N MET A 1 22.00 4.07 -69.22
CA MET A 1 20.83 3.16 -69.41
C MET A 1 19.72 3.62 -68.47
N PRO A 2 18.56 4.09 -68.97
CA PRO A 2 17.47 4.49 -68.11
C PRO A 2 16.80 3.27 -67.48
N MET A 3 16.57 3.30 -66.15
CA MET A 3 15.84 2.27 -65.45
C MET A 3 14.41 2.15 -65.97
N PRO A 4 13.87 0.96 -66.14
CA PRO A 4 12.54 0.77 -66.70
C PRO A 4 11.47 1.35 -65.76
N GLN A 5 10.58 2.13 -66.33
CA GLN A 5 9.44 2.83 -65.64
C GLN A 5 8.61 1.93 -64.73
N MET A 6 8.63 0.64 -64.94
CA MET A 6 7.90 -0.37 -64.16
C MET A 6 8.46 -0.56 -62.74
N GLN A 7 9.79 -0.44 -62.57
CA GLN A 7 10.45 -0.55 -61.27
C GLN A 7 10.09 0.65 -60.36
N ILE A 8 9.97 1.85 -60.95
CA ILE A 8 9.64 3.08 -60.18
C ILE A 8 8.20 3.05 -59.62
N LYS A 9 7.25 2.47 -60.40
CA LYS A 9 5.85 2.31 -59.94
C LYS A 9 5.72 1.31 -58.82
N PHE A 10 6.51 0.22 -58.83
CA PHE A 10 6.50 -0.81 -57.78
C PHE A 10 7.10 -0.28 -56.47
N MET A 11 8.20 0.43 -56.55
CA MET A 11 8.84 1.09 -55.40
C MET A 11 7.93 2.13 -54.76
N LYS A 12 7.25 2.95 -55.54
CA LYS A 12 6.29 3.95 -55.00
C LYS A 12 5.10 3.27 -54.29
N LYS A 13 4.56 2.18 -54.77
CA LYS A 13 3.51 1.42 -54.10
C LYS A 13 4.02 0.74 -52.81
N LEU A 14 5.25 0.26 -52.80
CA LEU A 14 5.87 -0.36 -51.63
C LEU A 14 6.10 0.71 -50.51
N PHE A 15 6.55 1.89 -50.88
CA PHE A 15 6.73 3.01 -49.94
C PHE A 15 5.39 3.50 -49.36
N LEU A 16 4.32 3.55 -50.14
CA LEU A 16 2.97 3.92 -49.65
C LEU A 16 2.41 2.87 -48.69
N PHE A 17 2.68 1.59 -48.88
CA PHE A 17 2.26 0.52 -47.95
C PHE A 17 3.06 0.55 -46.64
N PHE A 18 4.35 0.90 -46.70
CA PHE A 18 5.20 0.98 -45.52
C PHE A 18 4.90 2.21 -44.67
N SER A 19 4.49 3.31 -45.29
CA SER A 19 4.06 4.56 -44.61
C SER A 19 2.73 4.39 -43.84
N LEU A 20 1.85 3.47 -44.28
CA LEU A 20 0.54 3.26 -43.63
C LEU A 20 0.66 2.43 -42.33
N ILE A 21 1.71 1.64 -42.18
CA ILE A 21 1.91 0.79 -40.99
C ILE A 21 2.45 1.59 -39.78
N ILE A 22 3.10 2.74 -40.02
CA ILE A 22 3.67 3.58 -38.95
C ILE A 22 2.59 4.42 -38.22
N ALA A 23 1.42 4.61 -38.81
CA ALA A 23 0.35 5.45 -38.25
C ALA A 23 -0.50 4.76 -37.15
N PHE A 24 -0.36 3.44 -36.93
CA PHE A 24 -1.14 2.70 -35.93
C PHE A 24 -0.39 2.38 -34.63
N GLY A 25 0.81 2.95 -34.43
CA GLY A 25 1.72 2.58 -33.32
C GLY A 25 1.67 3.47 -32.06
N CYS A 26 0.73 4.43 -31.94
CA CYS A 26 0.54 5.17 -30.69
C CYS A 26 -0.50 4.46 -29.82
N THR A 27 -0.18 3.31 -29.28
CA THR A 27 -0.87 2.79 -28.10
C THR A 27 -0.46 3.70 -26.93
N SER A 28 -1.36 4.58 -26.54
CA SER A 28 -1.25 5.31 -25.26
C SER A 28 -1.08 4.28 -24.17
N ALA A 29 0.10 4.22 -23.56
CA ALA A 29 0.31 3.47 -22.32
C ALA A 29 -0.63 4.08 -21.27
N GLN A 30 -1.80 3.48 -21.10
CA GLN A 30 -2.70 3.84 -20.00
C GLN A 30 -1.96 3.47 -18.72
N THR A 31 -1.47 4.47 -18.02
CA THR A 31 -1.01 4.31 -16.63
C THR A 31 -2.24 3.90 -15.83
N GLN A 32 -2.41 2.60 -15.60
CA GLN A 32 -3.47 2.12 -14.74
C GLN A 32 -3.14 2.59 -13.33
N THR A 33 -3.86 3.60 -12.87
CA THR A 33 -3.82 4.02 -11.47
C THR A 33 -4.44 2.89 -10.64
N PHE A 34 -3.65 2.32 -9.75
CA PHE A 34 -4.14 1.30 -8.83
C PHE A 34 -5.22 1.91 -7.93
N THR A 35 -6.39 1.29 -7.90
CA THR A 35 -7.45 1.63 -6.95
C THR A 35 -7.48 0.55 -5.88
N PRO A 36 -7.22 0.89 -4.60
CA PRO A 36 -7.24 -0.10 -3.53
C PRO A 36 -8.60 -0.78 -3.43
N PRO A 37 -8.64 -2.11 -3.23
CA PRO A 37 -9.90 -2.82 -3.03
C PRO A 37 -10.69 -2.29 -1.84
N SER A 38 -12.01 -2.28 -1.93
CA SER A 38 -12.88 -1.72 -0.89
C SER A 38 -12.92 -2.56 0.40
N ALA A 39 -12.64 -3.85 0.32
CA ALA A 39 -12.61 -4.75 1.47
C ALA A 39 -11.23 -4.75 2.15
N MET A 40 -11.18 -5.14 3.42
CA MET A 40 -9.92 -5.32 4.14
C MET A 40 -9.22 -6.61 3.68
N PRO A 41 -7.86 -6.62 3.54
CA PRO A 41 -7.13 -7.83 3.16
C PRO A 41 -7.25 -8.91 4.21
N GLN A 42 -7.22 -10.16 3.76
CA GLN A 42 -7.04 -11.32 4.63
C GLN A 42 -5.55 -11.45 4.95
N TYR A 43 -5.17 -11.04 6.14
CA TYR A 43 -3.79 -11.16 6.63
C TYR A 43 -3.63 -12.30 7.64
N HIS A 44 -2.41 -12.79 7.76
CA HIS A 44 -1.97 -13.72 8.78
C HIS A 44 -0.58 -13.29 9.23
N ILE A 45 -0.52 -12.59 10.34
CA ILE A 45 0.72 -11.97 10.85
C ILE A 45 1.16 -12.61 12.16
N LEU A 46 2.47 -12.74 12.35
CA LEU A 46 3.08 -13.11 13.62
C LEU A 46 3.34 -11.81 14.40
N ASN A 47 2.65 -11.64 15.53
CA ASN A 47 2.80 -10.42 16.34
C ASN A 47 4.06 -10.43 17.22
N THR A 48 4.30 -9.35 17.97
CA THR A 48 5.44 -9.18 18.87
C THR A 48 5.51 -10.20 19.99
N ASP A 49 4.40 -10.83 20.33
CA ASP A 49 4.28 -11.88 21.37
C ASP A 49 4.37 -13.30 20.79
N SER A 50 4.78 -13.43 19.53
CA SER A 50 4.86 -14.71 18.80
C SER A 50 3.50 -15.42 18.65
N VAL A 51 2.41 -14.66 18.57
CA VAL A 51 1.06 -15.17 18.34
C VAL A 51 0.60 -14.77 16.94
N TYR A 52 -0.03 -15.70 16.24
CA TYR A 52 -0.63 -15.41 14.95
C TYR A 52 -1.94 -14.63 15.10
N VAL A 53 -2.08 -13.56 14.30
CA VAL A 53 -3.24 -12.67 14.27
C VAL A 53 -3.78 -12.56 12.85
N THR A 54 -5.10 -12.64 12.74
CA THR A 54 -5.85 -12.53 11.48
C THR A 54 -6.96 -11.47 11.64
N PRO A 55 -7.67 -11.08 10.59
CA PRO A 55 -8.85 -10.20 10.72
C PRO A 55 -9.93 -10.74 11.66
N ALA A 56 -10.03 -12.07 11.84
CA ALA A 56 -11.00 -12.68 12.77
C ALA A 56 -10.73 -12.34 14.26
N ASN A 57 -9.51 -11.92 14.58
CA ASN A 57 -9.13 -11.50 15.94
C ASN A 57 -9.52 -10.04 16.24
N LEU A 58 -9.94 -9.28 15.23
CA LEU A 58 -10.38 -7.90 15.42
C LEU A 58 -11.76 -7.84 16.07
N LYS A 59 -11.97 -6.80 16.86
CA LYS A 59 -13.29 -6.51 17.45
C LYS A 59 -14.26 -6.10 16.36
N LYS A 60 -15.42 -6.75 16.30
CA LYS A 60 -16.50 -6.38 15.36
C LYS A 60 -17.02 -4.97 15.64
N ASN A 61 -17.59 -4.35 14.62
CA ASN A 61 -18.19 -3.01 14.70
C ASN A 61 -17.22 -1.93 15.18
N LYS A 62 -15.94 -2.09 14.89
CA LYS A 62 -14.90 -1.13 15.22
C LYS A 62 -14.08 -0.81 13.96
N ALA A 63 -13.84 0.47 13.73
CA ALA A 63 -13.00 0.91 12.61
C ALA A 63 -11.58 0.34 12.74
N THR A 64 -10.95 0.09 11.60
CA THR A 64 -9.60 -0.50 11.55
C THR A 64 -8.71 0.33 10.64
N MET A 65 -7.51 0.64 11.11
CA MET A 65 -6.44 1.23 10.31
C MET A 65 -5.35 0.18 10.10
N ILE A 66 -5.00 -0.08 8.85
CA ILE A 66 -3.84 -0.89 8.50
C ILE A 66 -2.70 0.05 8.15
N ILE A 67 -1.52 -0.15 8.74
CA ILE A 67 -0.28 0.55 8.42
C ILE A 67 0.73 -0.49 7.97
N TYR A 68 1.08 -0.48 6.69
CA TYR A 68 2.15 -1.30 6.17
C TYR A 68 3.48 -0.54 6.29
N PHE A 69 4.47 -1.11 6.98
CA PHE A 69 5.66 -0.39 7.40
C PHE A 69 6.93 -1.25 7.35
N ALA A 70 8.09 -0.62 7.48
CA ALA A 70 9.34 -1.29 7.85
C ALA A 70 9.93 -0.64 9.12
N PRO A 71 10.44 -1.42 10.07
CA PRO A 71 10.97 -0.89 11.33
C PRO A 71 12.15 0.09 11.16
N ASP A 72 12.95 -0.09 10.11
CA ASP A 72 14.11 0.72 9.73
C ASP A 72 13.79 1.85 8.75
N CYS A 73 12.53 1.99 8.33
CA CYS A 73 12.09 3.04 7.44
C CYS A 73 11.99 4.39 8.19
N SER A 74 12.77 5.38 7.77
CA SER A 74 12.79 6.71 8.40
C SER A 74 11.44 7.43 8.36
N HIS A 75 10.69 7.31 7.25
CA HIS A 75 9.35 7.89 7.12
C HIS A 75 8.35 7.22 8.07
N CYS A 76 8.47 5.90 8.28
CA CYS A 76 7.62 5.17 9.23
C CYS A 76 7.90 5.59 10.67
N GLN A 77 9.19 5.72 11.02
CA GLN A 77 9.61 6.20 12.35
C GLN A 77 9.15 7.65 12.57
N HIS A 78 9.32 8.52 11.58
CA HIS A 78 8.89 9.92 11.65
C HIS A 78 7.39 10.02 11.90
N LEU A 79 6.58 9.28 11.14
CA LEU A 79 5.12 9.20 11.35
C LEU A 79 4.80 8.80 12.79
N MET A 80 5.48 7.80 13.34
CA MET A 80 5.22 7.36 14.72
C MET A 80 5.63 8.41 15.77
N TYR A 81 6.71 9.17 15.55
CA TYR A 81 7.06 10.30 16.41
C TYR A 81 6.00 11.39 16.39
N GLU A 82 5.47 11.73 15.22
CA GLU A 82 4.38 12.71 15.08
C GLU A 82 3.06 12.22 15.70
N LEU A 83 2.75 10.91 15.60
CA LEU A 83 1.56 10.32 16.21
C LEU A 83 1.63 10.24 17.73
N LYS A 84 2.82 10.15 18.32
CA LYS A 84 3.01 9.93 19.78
C LYS A 84 2.17 10.88 20.65
N PRO A 85 2.14 12.20 20.43
CA PRO A 85 1.31 13.11 21.23
C PRO A 85 -0.20 12.98 20.96
N GLN A 86 -0.60 12.31 19.88
CA GLN A 86 -1.98 12.20 19.42
C GLN A 86 -2.55 10.77 19.56
N MET A 87 -1.84 9.83 20.18
CA MET A 87 -2.25 8.43 20.30
C MET A 87 -3.64 8.24 20.91
N THR A 88 -4.07 9.15 21.78
CA THR A 88 -5.42 9.12 22.37
C THR A 88 -6.55 9.30 21.34
N ALA A 89 -6.29 9.96 20.22
CA ALA A 89 -7.26 10.10 19.15
C ALA A 89 -7.63 8.73 18.52
N PHE A 90 -6.70 7.78 18.55
CA PHE A 90 -6.86 6.45 17.95
C PHE A 90 -7.50 5.41 18.89
N LYS A 91 -7.88 5.75 20.12
CA LYS A 91 -8.42 4.81 21.12
C LYS A 91 -9.63 3.99 20.63
N ASN A 92 -10.40 4.56 19.73
CA ASN A 92 -11.61 3.94 19.17
C ASN A 92 -11.36 3.20 17.84
N VAL A 93 -10.14 3.21 17.32
CA VAL A 93 -9.73 2.54 16.09
C VAL A 93 -8.79 1.39 16.44
N GLN A 94 -8.93 0.25 15.78
CA GLN A 94 -7.94 -0.83 15.85
C GLN A 94 -6.85 -0.53 14.83
N VAL A 95 -5.61 -0.45 15.28
CA VAL A 95 -4.47 -0.17 14.41
C VAL A 95 -3.66 -1.45 14.24
N VAL A 96 -3.58 -1.95 13.01
CA VAL A 96 -2.81 -3.15 12.66
C VAL A 96 -1.62 -2.72 11.83
N MET A 97 -0.45 -2.78 12.44
CA MET A 97 0.83 -2.46 11.79
C MET A 97 1.46 -3.73 11.26
N ILE A 98 1.60 -3.83 9.97
CA ILE A 98 2.06 -5.04 9.26
C ILE A 98 3.38 -4.75 8.55
N THR A 99 4.35 -5.64 8.68
CA THR A 99 5.63 -5.54 7.97
C THR A 99 5.97 -6.82 7.23
N PHE A 100 6.85 -6.70 6.25
CA PHE A 100 7.46 -7.82 5.52
C PHE A 100 8.76 -8.33 6.16
N VAL A 101 9.24 -7.67 7.21
CA VAL A 101 10.53 -7.99 7.84
C VAL A 101 10.44 -9.32 8.61
N ALA A 102 11.36 -10.24 8.31
CA ALA A 102 11.38 -11.57 8.94
C ALA A 102 11.85 -11.53 10.41
N GLN A 103 12.71 -10.57 10.76
CA GLN A 103 13.36 -10.48 12.06
C GLN A 103 12.40 -9.95 13.13
N LEU A 104 11.75 -10.83 13.86
CA LEU A 104 10.81 -10.48 14.94
C LEU A 104 11.46 -9.54 15.97
N LYS A 105 12.76 -9.69 16.22
CA LYS A 105 13.50 -8.81 17.12
C LYS A 105 13.47 -7.33 16.68
N ALA A 106 13.60 -7.04 15.39
CA ALA A 106 13.52 -5.68 14.86
C ALA A 106 12.12 -5.08 15.11
N ILE A 107 11.07 -5.89 14.95
CA ILE A 107 9.68 -5.49 15.21
C ILE A 107 9.45 -5.23 16.70
N GLN A 108 9.99 -6.07 17.57
CA GLN A 108 9.92 -5.89 19.02
C GLN A 108 10.65 -4.63 19.49
N VAL A 109 11.80 -4.30 18.87
CA VAL A 109 12.54 -3.06 19.15
C VAL A 109 11.68 -1.85 18.75
N PHE A 110 11.11 -1.84 17.54
CA PHE A 110 10.20 -0.78 17.10
C PHE A 110 9.00 -0.62 18.06
N TYR A 111 8.35 -1.72 18.42
CA TYR A 111 7.21 -1.73 19.35
C TYR A 111 7.56 -1.12 20.72
N ARG A 112 8.74 -1.44 21.25
CA ARG A 112 9.28 -0.88 22.50
C ARG A 112 9.59 0.62 22.38
N ASP A 113 10.29 1.03 21.31
CA ASP A 113 10.82 2.39 21.15
C ASP A 113 9.68 3.43 20.97
N PHE A 114 8.57 2.99 20.42
CA PHE A 114 7.36 3.81 20.32
C PHE A 114 6.35 3.59 21.46
N ASP A 115 6.71 2.90 22.54
CA ASP A 115 5.86 2.65 23.71
C ASP A 115 4.51 2.00 23.38
N LEU A 116 4.41 1.20 22.31
CA LEU A 116 3.13 0.70 21.79
C LEU A 116 2.43 -0.26 22.76
N LYS A 117 3.14 -0.82 23.73
CA LYS A 117 2.55 -1.60 24.82
C LYS A 117 1.51 -0.83 25.63
N LYS A 118 1.58 0.50 25.67
CA LYS A 118 0.61 1.37 26.35
C LYS A 118 -0.72 1.49 25.61
N TYR A 119 -0.76 1.04 24.35
CA TYR A 119 -1.89 1.20 23.45
C TYR A 119 -2.39 -0.16 22.96
N PRO A 120 -3.27 -0.84 23.73
CA PRO A 120 -3.71 -2.21 23.43
C PRO A 120 -4.54 -2.34 22.15
N ASN A 121 -4.90 -1.24 21.52
CA ASN A 121 -5.54 -1.19 20.20
C ASN A 121 -4.53 -1.21 19.05
N PHE A 122 -3.22 -1.18 19.33
CA PHE A 122 -2.17 -1.36 18.33
C PHE A 122 -1.69 -2.80 18.33
N ILE A 123 -1.81 -3.44 17.19
CA ILE A 123 -1.29 -4.79 16.91
C ILE A 123 -0.14 -4.62 15.93
N VAL A 124 1.04 -5.14 16.24
CA VAL A 124 2.22 -5.02 15.38
C VAL A 124 2.75 -6.42 15.07
N GLY A 125 2.98 -6.72 13.80
CA GLY A 125 3.47 -8.04 13.40
C GLY A 125 3.98 -8.11 11.98
N THR A 126 4.53 -9.27 11.64
CA THR A 126 5.05 -9.56 10.30
C THR A 126 4.18 -10.55 9.54
N GLU A 127 4.02 -10.32 8.24
CA GLU A 127 3.41 -11.28 7.32
C GLU A 127 4.43 -12.20 6.64
N TYR A 128 5.72 -12.04 6.94
CA TYR A 128 6.75 -12.92 6.37
C TYR A 128 6.41 -14.40 6.61
N PRO A 129 6.55 -15.29 5.62
CA PRO A 129 7.07 -15.08 4.26
C PRO A 129 5.98 -14.88 3.18
N THR A 130 4.76 -14.54 3.53
CA THR A 130 3.61 -14.61 2.61
C THR A 130 3.43 -13.39 1.71
N TYR A 131 3.78 -12.20 2.17
CA TYR A 131 3.67 -10.89 1.47
C TYR A 131 2.27 -10.60 0.88
N LYS A 132 1.22 -11.17 1.49
CA LYS A 132 -0.16 -11.07 0.98
C LYS A 132 -0.72 -9.66 1.05
N VAL A 133 -0.43 -8.93 2.13
CA VAL A 133 -0.90 -7.55 2.31
C VAL A 133 -0.15 -6.61 1.38
N GLN A 134 1.17 -6.82 1.22
CA GLN A 134 1.98 -6.08 0.27
C GLN A 134 1.44 -6.21 -1.16
N GLN A 135 1.14 -7.43 -1.58
CA GLN A 135 0.59 -7.72 -2.91
C GLN A 135 -0.83 -7.15 -3.06
N TYR A 136 -1.65 -7.27 -2.01
CA TYR A 136 -3.04 -6.80 -2.02
C TYR A 136 -3.15 -5.30 -2.28
N TYR A 137 -2.28 -4.50 -1.65
CA TYR A 137 -2.26 -3.06 -1.83
C TYR A 137 -1.26 -2.60 -2.90
N GLN A 138 -0.52 -3.50 -3.53
CA GLN A 138 0.59 -3.20 -4.45
C GLN A 138 1.58 -2.21 -3.82
N VAL A 139 1.98 -2.46 -2.57
CA VAL A 139 2.83 -1.54 -1.81
C VAL A 139 4.23 -1.50 -2.42
N HIS A 140 4.62 -0.33 -2.92
CA HIS A 140 5.96 -0.05 -3.45
C HIS A 140 6.83 0.73 -2.48
N THR A 141 6.22 1.52 -1.59
CA THR A 141 6.90 2.35 -0.60
C THR A 141 6.22 2.25 0.76
N THR A 142 6.98 2.46 1.84
CA THR A 142 6.44 2.49 3.20
C THR A 142 6.59 3.88 3.83
N PRO A 143 5.65 4.29 4.68
CA PRO A 143 4.44 3.57 5.05
C PRO A 143 3.34 3.66 4.01
N TYR A 144 2.53 2.60 3.88
CA TYR A 144 1.23 2.62 3.23
C TYR A 144 0.15 2.52 4.29
N ILE A 145 -0.94 3.29 4.19
CA ILE A 145 -1.99 3.33 5.21
C ILE A 145 -3.34 3.15 4.56
N ALA A 146 -4.19 2.33 5.16
CA ALA A 146 -5.59 2.15 4.75
C ALA A 146 -6.52 2.20 5.97
N LEU A 147 -7.54 3.06 5.90
CA LEU A 147 -8.53 3.28 6.95
C LEU A 147 -9.87 2.69 6.53
N TYR A 148 -10.41 1.82 7.36
CA TYR A 148 -11.68 1.12 7.17
C TYR A 148 -12.69 1.56 8.22
N ASP A 149 -13.94 1.72 7.83
CA ASP A 149 -15.05 1.98 8.75
C ASP A 149 -15.42 0.75 9.60
N LYS A 150 -16.44 0.90 10.44
CA LYS A 150 -16.95 -0.17 11.32
C LYS A 150 -17.55 -1.35 10.56
N SER A 151 -17.92 -1.18 9.30
CA SER A 151 -18.41 -2.24 8.43
C SER A 151 -17.28 -2.98 7.69
N GLY A 152 -16.03 -2.51 7.78
CA GLY A 152 -14.88 -3.04 7.07
C GLY A 152 -14.76 -2.52 5.64
N LYS A 153 -15.46 -1.45 5.28
CA LYS A 153 -15.36 -0.78 3.99
C LYS A 153 -14.25 0.26 4.00
N LEU A 154 -13.42 0.27 2.96
CA LEU A 154 -12.35 1.26 2.81
C LEU A 154 -12.93 2.67 2.73
N MET A 155 -12.45 3.54 3.61
CA MET A 155 -12.76 4.97 3.63
C MET A 155 -11.70 5.78 2.88
N LYS A 156 -10.43 5.51 3.18
CA LYS A 156 -9.30 6.23 2.60
C LYS A 156 -8.03 5.39 2.62
N ALA A 157 -7.18 5.59 1.63
CA ALA A 157 -5.84 5.02 1.58
C ALA A 157 -4.81 6.11 1.25
N TRP A 158 -3.58 5.91 1.75
CA TRP A 158 -2.44 6.80 1.51
C TRP A 158 -1.23 5.95 1.09
N GLU A 159 -0.69 6.26 -0.08
CA GLU A 159 0.53 5.63 -0.61
C GLU A 159 1.81 6.29 -0.07
N LYS A 160 1.65 7.44 0.59
CA LYS A 160 2.71 8.18 1.27
C LYS A 160 2.24 8.55 2.66
N ALA A 161 3.17 8.70 3.61
CA ALA A 161 2.84 9.13 4.96
C ALA A 161 2.07 10.47 4.94
N PRO A 162 0.80 10.53 5.38
CA PRO A 162 0.14 11.78 5.67
C PRO A 162 0.67 12.36 6.99
N SER A 163 0.34 13.61 7.30
CA SER A 163 0.65 14.15 8.63
C SER A 163 -0.15 13.45 9.73
N ALA A 164 0.37 13.47 10.95
CA ALA A 164 -0.36 12.93 12.11
C ALA A 164 -1.71 13.65 12.33
N ASP A 165 -1.77 14.95 12.08
CA ASP A 165 -3.01 15.74 12.18
C ASP A 165 -4.06 15.30 11.16
N GLU A 166 -3.65 14.98 9.92
CA GLU A 166 -4.55 14.44 8.91
C GLU A 166 -5.12 13.09 9.35
N LEU A 167 -4.27 12.17 9.82
CA LEU A 167 -4.74 10.87 10.32
C LEU A 167 -5.67 11.02 11.52
N ALA A 168 -5.31 11.85 12.49
CA ALA A 168 -6.16 12.13 13.66
C ALA A 168 -7.50 12.77 13.26
N GLY A 169 -7.50 13.62 12.24
CA GLY A 169 -8.70 14.21 11.66
C GLY A 169 -9.62 13.18 11.02
N GLU A 170 -9.06 12.22 10.26
CA GLU A 170 -9.83 11.16 9.62
C GLU A 170 -10.44 10.19 10.65
N VAL A 171 -9.69 9.77 11.67
CA VAL A 171 -10.23 8.86 12.70
C VAL A 171 -11.29 9.50 13.60
N LYS A 172 -11.37 10.83 13.67
CA LYS A 172 -12.44 11.54 14.39
C LYS A 172 -13.79 11.53 13.66
N LYS A 173 -13.79 11.22 12.36
CA LYS A 173 -15.01 11.16 11.52
C LYS A 173 -15.76 9.82 11.65
N ILE A 174 -15.22 8.83 12.41
CA ILE A 174 -15.71 7.45 12.46
C ILE A 174 -16.55 7.16 13.70
#